data_c0582dba0cb8be3a4a8d1ce6ec5aca3a
#
_entry.id   c0582dba0cb8be3a4a8d1ce6ec5aca3a
#
_cell.length_a   1.000
_cell.length_b   1.000
_cell.length_c   1.000
_cell.angle_alpha   90.00
_cell.angle_beta   90.00
_cell.angle_gamma   90.00
#
_symmetry.space_group_name_H-M   'P 1'
#
loop_
_entity.id
_entity.type
_entity.pdbx_description
1 polymer ?
#
loop_
_entity_poly.entity_id
_entity_poly.type
_entity_poly.pdbx_seq_one_letter_code
_entity_poly.pdbx_strand_id
1 'polypeptide(L)'
;MEFVGYSEAWRDLAQGGVVEAERTDAVLRVALEETPGGEVVEVAADDHANAAQLPADVVRLSRERMAELVERIVHKMHLTRVCVIPVGKWRQVFEAVADGMAQNAKWRAVDSAANVELNTRDPLVVQPADHHTLRDLVAAVLKHGTHPTHGIAMAAMGTPIVIEAMPAGELAVYAGKASIAAEVRHLLDQVNLKR
;
A
#
# COMPACT_ATOMS: atom_id res chain seq x y z
N MET A 1 11.91 -1.98 -10.07
CA MET A 1 10.42 -1.95 -10.17
C MET A 1 10.04 -2.29 -11.59
N GLU A 2 9.10 -3.22 -11.78
CA GLU A 2 8.64 -3.68 -13.11
C GLU A 2 7.15 -4.04 -13.06
N PHE A 3 6.42 -3.80 -14.15
CA PHE A 3 5.07 -4.29 -14.31
C PHE A 3 5.07 -5.78 -14.64
N VAL A 4 4.15 -6.52 -14.02
CA VAL A 4 3.94 -7.96 -14.26
C VAL A 4 2.50 -8.17 -14.68
N GLY A 5 2.27 -9.07 -15.63
CA GLY A 5 0.92 -9.37 -16.07
C GLY A 5 0.01 -9.76 -14.91
N TYR A 6 -1.20 -9.19 -14.89
CA TYR A 6 -2.17 -9.38 -13.80
C TYR A 6 -2.36 -10.85 -13.41
N SER A 7 -2.59 -11.72 -14.41
CA SER A 7 -2.84 -13.15 -14.15
C SER A 7 -1.62 -13.90 -13.59
N GLU A 8 -0.41 -13.47 -13.91
CA GLU A 8 0.81 -14.06 -13.38
C GLU A 8 1.00 -13.68 -11.91
N ALA A 9 0.96 -12.38 -11.61
CA ALA A 9 1.09 -11.89 -10.25
C ALA A 9 -0.01 -12.43 -9.34
N TRP A 10 -1.25 -12.52 -9.86
CA TRP A 10 -2.39 -12.99 -9.08
C TRP A 10 -2.25 -14.44 -8.65
N ARG A 11 -1.65 -15.29 -9.48
CA ARG A 11 -1.39 -16.69 -9.12
C ARG A 11 -0.50 -16.80 -7.88
N ASP A 12 0.55 -15.98 -7.82
CA ASP A 12 1.49 -15.98 -6.70
C ASP A 12 0.86 -15.33 -5.44
N LEU A 13 0.06 -14.29 -5.62
CA LEU A 13 -0.64 -13.61 -4.53
C LEU A 13 -1.71 -14.51 -3.90
N ALA A 14 -2.50 -15.22 -4.71
CA ALA A 14 -3.53 -16.13 -4.23
C ALA A 14 -2.95 -17.30 -3.40
N GLN A 15 -1.74 -17.77 -3.73
CA GLN A 15 -1.03 -18.75 -2.88
C GLN A 15 -0.68 -18.19 -1.49
N GLY A 16 -0.54 -16.87 -1.35
CA GLY A 16 -0.35 -16.16 -0.08
C GLY A 16 -1.65 -15.82 0.65
N GLY A 17 -2.81 -16.28 0.14
CA GLY A 17 -4.12 -15.98 0.72
C GLY A 17 -4.67 -14.60 0.35
N VAL A 18 -4.12 -13.95 -0.67
CA VAL A 18 -4.66 -12.67 -1.17
C VAL A 18 -5.86 -12.94 -2.07
N VAL A 19 -6.96 -12.23 -1.82
CA VAL A 19 -8.22 -12.36 -2.58
C VAL A 19 -8.68 -11.01 -3.15
N GLU A 20 -9.41 -11.05 -4.26
CA GLU A 20 -10.15 -9.89 -4.76
C GLU A 20 -11.41 -9.71 -3.90
N ALA A 21 -11.38 -8.74 -2.99
CA ALA A 21 -12.53 -8.44 -2.13
C ALA A 21 -13.62 -7.70 -2.90
N GLU A 22 -13.24 -6.85 -3.86
CA GLU A 22 -14.16 -6.14 -4.74
C GLU A 22 -13.49 -5.94 -6.11
N ARG A 23 -14.22 -6.20 -7.19
CA ARG A 23 -13.76 -5.93 -8.54
C ARG A 23 -14.88 -5.38 -9.40
N THR A 24 -14.72 -4.12 -9.78
CA THR A 24 -15.58 -3.42 -10.74
C THR A 24 -14.71 -2.78 -11.84
N ASP A 25 -15.34 -2.15 -12.82
CA ASP A 25 -14.59 -1.39 -13.83
C ASP A 25 -13.84 -0.19 -13.22
N ALA A 26 -14.37 0.38 -12.14
CA ALA A 26 -13.80 1.56 -11.48
C ALA A 26 -12.81 1.19 -10.36
N VAL A 27 -13.08 0.13 -9.59
CA VAL A 27 -12.37 -0.18 -8.34
C VAL A 27 -11.93 -1.64 -8.30
N LEU A 28 -10.72 -1.88 -7.81
CA LEU A 28 -10.22 -3.17 -7.39
C LEU A 28 -9.76 -3.06 -5.93
N ARG A 29 -10.36 -3.84 -5.04
CA ARG A 29 -9.88 -3.98 -3.67
C ARG A 29 -9.37 -5.38 -3.44
N VAL A 30 -8.27 -5.47 -2.76
CA VAL A 30 -7.65 -6.74 -2.38
C VAL A 30 -7.66 -6.87 -0.86
N ALA A 31 -7.85 -8.09 -0.39
CA ALA A 31 -7.84 -8.42 1.03
C ALA A 31 -7.12 -9.76 1.23
N LEU A 32 -7.02 -10.19 2.47
CA LEU A 32 -6.63 -11.56 2.80
C LEU A 32 -7.87 -12.43 3.01
N GLU A 33 -7.76 -13.71 2.68
CA GLU A 33 -8.71 -14.70 3.13
C GLU A 33 -8.85 -14.64 4.65
N GLU A 34 -10.09 -14.76 5.13
CA GLU A 34 -10.34 -14.83 6.58
C GLU A 34 -9.64 -16.07 7.15
N THR A 35 -8.73 -15.85 8.04
CA THR A 35 -7.98 -16.92 8.73
C THR A 35 -8.11 -16.76 10.24
N PRO A 36 -8.13 -17.87 11.01
CA PRO A 36 -8.07 -17.78 12.47
C PRO A 36 -6.82 -17.01 12.91
N GLY A 37 -7.03 -15.91 13.64
CA GLY A 37 -5.95 -15.03 14.08
C GLY A 37 -5.53 -13.96 13.07
N GLY A 38 -6.26 -13.80 11.97
CA GLY A 38 -6.15 -12.63 11.10
C GLY A 38 -6.67 -11.38 11.82
N GLU A 39 -5.96 -10.27 11.62
CA GLU A 39 -6.28 -8.98 12.25
C GLU A 39 -6.03 -7.83 11.28
N VAL A 40 -6.73 -6.71 11.52
CA VAL A 40 -6.50 -5.45 10.81
C VAL A 40 -5.91 -4.43 11.78
N VAL A 41 -4.85 -3.73 11.34
CA VAL A 41 -4.28 -2.59 12.06
C VAL A 41 -4.55 -1.35 11.23
N GLU A 42 -5.35 -0.45 11.77
CA GLU A 42 -5.75 0.79 11.10
C GLU A 42 -4.97 1.98 11.65
N VAL A 43 -4.55 2.86 10.75
CA VAL A 43 -3.84 4.11 11.05
C VAL A 43 -4.46 5.23 10.23
N ALA A 44 -4.70 6.37 10.85
CA ALA A 44 -5.24 7.55 10.19
C ALA A 44 -4.25 8.72 10.25
N ALA A 45 -4.36 9.62 9.28
CA ALA A 45 -3.58 10.85 9.31
C ALA A 45 -4.01 11.77 10.45
N ASP A 46 -3.05 12.51 11.02
CA ASP A 46 -3.31 13.49 12.09
C ASP A 46 -4.35 14.55 11.67
N ASP A 47 -4.35 14.91 10.38
CA ASP A 47 -5.24 15.87 9.74
C ASP A 47 -6.42 15.23 9.00
N HIS A 48 -6.76 13.96 9.33
CA HIS A 48 -7.89 13.26 8.73
C HIS A 48 -9.20 14.02 8.94
N ALA A 49 -9.96 14.23 7.84
CA ALA A 49 -11.16 15.08 7.86
C ALA A 49 -12.23 14.65 8.88
N ASN A 50 -12.35 13.34 9.13
CA ASN A 50 -13.30 12.75 10.05
C ASN A 50 -12.66 12.29 11.36
N ALA A 51 -11.59 12.94 11.80
CA ALA A 51 -10.80 12.54 12.97
C ALA A 51 -11.64 12.31 14.26
N ALA A 52 -12.74 13.07 14.42
CA ALA A 52 -13.65 12.94 15.57
C ALA A 52 -14.55 11.69 15.52
N GLN A 53 -14.68 11.05 14.37
CA GLN A 53 -15.53 9.88 14.15
C GLN A 53 -14.73 8.56 14.13
N LEU A 54 -13.41 8.65 14.15
CA LEU A 54 -12.56 7.46 14.16
C LEU A 54 -12.67 6.72 15.49
N PRO A 55 -12.61 5.37 15.48
CA PRO A 55 -12.52 4.56 16.69
C PRO A 55 -11.35 5.02 17.58
N ALA A 56 -11.49 4.86 18.88
CA ALA A 56 -10.49 5.36 19.85
C ALA A 56 -9.15 4.59 19.79
N ASP A 57 -9.16 3.42 19.23
CA ASP A 57 -7.99 2.54 19.04
C ASP A 57 -7.23 2.79 17.73
N VAL A 58 -7.75 3.64 16.83
CA VAL A 58 -7.05 4.05 15.62
C VAL A 58 -5.92 5.02 15.96
N VAL A 59 -4.69 4.61 15.68
CA VAL A 59 -3.50 5.44 15.90
C VAL A 59 -3.42 6.54 14.85
N ARG A 60 -3.03 7.74 15.27
CA ARG A 60 -2.86 8.89 14.37
C ARG A 60 -1.40 9.18 14.14
N LEU A 61 -1.01 9.34 12.88
CA LEU A 61 0.34 9.66 12.44
C LEU A 61 0.31 10.75 11.35
N SER A 62 1.40 11.49 11.19
CA SER A 62 1.57 12.26 9.96
C SER A 62 1.69 11.34 8.74
N ARG A 63 1.35 11.84 7.55
CA ARG A 63 1.42 11.06 6.31
C ARG A 63 2.82 10.54 6.02
N GLU A 64 3.85 11.32 6.35
CA GLU A 64 5.25 10.92 6.22
C GLU A 64 5.58 9.74 7.14
N ARG A 65 5.05 9.73 8.37
CA ARG A 65 5.24 8.62 9.31
C ARG A 65 4.45 7.37 8.92
N MET A 66 3.29 7.54 8.32
CA MET A 66 2.54 6.42 7.74
C MET A 66 3.35 5.75 6.63
N ALA A 67 3.98 6.52 5.76
CA ALA A 67 4.88 6.00 4.72
C ALA A 67 6.16 5.36 5.32
N GLU A 68 6.73 5.95 6.38
CA GLU A 68 7.84 5.33 7.13
C GLU A 68 7.42 3.98 7.76
N LEU A 69 6.20 3.89 8.28
CA LEU A 69 5.67 2.63 8.81
C LEU A 69 5.64 1.54 7.74
N VAL A 70 5.14 1.86 6.53
CA VAL A 70 5.13 0.90 5.42
C VAL A 70 6.55 0.45 5.06
N GLU A 71 7.50 1.38 4.92
CA GLU A 71 8.91 1.04 4.65
C GLU A 71 9.48 0.11 5.72
N ARG A 72 9.19 0.39 7.00
CA ARG A 72 9.63 -0.46 8.13
C ARG A 72 9.01 -1.84 8.11
N ILE A 73 7.72 -1.95 7.82
CA ILE A 73 7.03 -3.24 7.69
C ILE A 73 7.72 -4.06 6.60
N VAL A 74 7.89 -3.50 5.41
CA VAL A 74 8.50 -4.18 4.27
C VAL A 74 9.93 -4.63 4.59
N HIS A 75 10.71 -3.77 5.24
CA HIS A 75 12.10 -4.07 5.59
C HIS A 75 12.21 -5.10 6.72
N LYS A 76 11.51 -4.92 7.83
CA LYS A 76 11.59 -5.77 9.03
C LYS A 76 11.03 -7.17 8.82
N MET A 77 10.00 -7.29 8.00
CA MET A 77 9.42 -8.58 7.63
C MET A 77 10.14 -9.25 6.44
N HIS A 78 11.22 -8.63 5.95
CA HIS A 78 12.02 -9.15 4.82
C HIS A 78 11.15 -9.44 3.58
N LEU A 79 10.20 -8.55 3.27
CA LEU A 79 9.34 -8.72 2.11
C LEU A 79 10.13 -8.44 0.83
N THR A 80 10.58 -9.51 0.18
CA THR A 80 11.48 -9.42 -0.98
C THR A 80 10.78 -9.06 -2.29
N ARG A 81 9.48 -9.34 -2.38
CA ARG A 81 8.65 -9.02 -3.54
C ARG A 81 7.32 -8.49 -3.05
N VAL A 82 7.07 -7.22 -3.30
CA VAL A 82 5.80 -6.56 -2.97
C VAL A 82 5.12 -6.16 -4.26
N CYS A 83 3.91 -6.65 -4.48
CA CYS A 83 3.04 -6.24 -5.58
C CYS A 83 2.26 -5.00 -5.17
N VAL A 84 2.48 -3.90 -5.85
CA VAL A 84 1.66 -2.69 -5.72
C VAL A 84 0.56 -2.75 -6.78
N ILE A 85 -0.69 -2.64 -6.35
CA ILE A 85 -1.89 -2.77 -7.16
C ILE A 85 -2.69 -1.47 -7.02
N PRO A 86 -3.05 -0.77 -8.11
CA PRO A 86 -3.87 0.43 -8.01
C PRO A 86 -5.31 0.06 -7.66
N VAL A 87 -5.94 0.81 -6.76
CA VAL A 87 -7.38 0.66 -6.45
C VAL A 87 -8.21 1.02 -7.68
N GLY A 88 -7.88 2.10 -8.36
CA GLY A 88 -8.42 2.44 -9.67
C GLY A 88 -7.59 1.84 -10.81
N LYS A 89 -7.09 2.70 -11.69
CA LYS A 89 -6.13 2.38 -12.77
C LYS A 89 -4.84 3.14 -12.54
N TRP A 90 -3.73 2.64 -13.06
CA TRP A 90 -2.43 3.30 -12.92
C TRP A 90 -2.45 4.76 -13.40
N ARG A 91 -3.17 5.08 -14.48
CA ARG A 91 -3.31 6.46 -14.96
C ARG A 91 -3.73 7.42 -13.83
N GLN A 92 -4.73 7.02 -13.04
CA GLN A 92 -5.26 7.85 -11.95
C GLN A 92 -4.23 8.03 -10.83
N VAL A 93 -3.47 6.97 -10.50
CA VAL A 93 -2.39 7.04 -9.52
C VAL A 93 -1.25 7.92 -10.03
N PHE A 94 -0.78 7.72 -11.27
CA PHE A 94 0.31 8.51 -11.86
C PHE A 94 -0.03 10.00 -11.91
N GLU A 95 -1.23 10.34 -12.36
CA GLU A 95 -1.72 11.73 -12.39
C GLU A 95 -1.75 12.33 -10.97
N ALA A 96 -2.24 11.58 -9.97
CA ALA A 96 -2.35 12.05 -8.59
C ALA A 96 -0.99 12.29 -7.92
N VAL A 97 0.02 11.44 -8.20
CA VAL A 97 1.33 11.51 -7.54
C VAL A 97 2.38 12.27 -8.34
N ALA A 98 2.06 12.81 -9.52
CA ALA A 98 3.00 13.41 -10.45
C ALA A 98 3.95 14.42 -9.78
N ASP A 99 3.39 15.38 -9.03
CA ASP A 99 4.17 16.41 -8.34
C ASP A 99 5.03 15.81 -7.21
N GLY A 100 4.46 14.91 -6.42
CA GLY A 100 5.15 14.27 -5.29
C GLY A 100 6.30 13.37 -5.71
N MET A 101 6.20 12.75 -6.89
CA MET A 101 7.18 11.79 -7.42
C MET A 101 8.11 12.39 -8.49
N ALA A 102 7.96 13.66 -8.84
CA ALA A 102 8.69 14.32 -9.94
C ALA A 102 10.23 14.21 -9.82
N GLN A 103 10.77 14.19 -8.62
CA GLN A 103 12.21 14.10 -8.36
C GLN A 103 12.71 12.65 -8.20
N ASN A 104 11.83 11.64 -8.12
CA ASN A 104 12.25 10.26 -7.97
C ASN A 104 12.64 9.66 -9.34
N ALA A 105 13.95 9.45 -9.55
CA ALA A 105 14.48 8.98 -10.84
C ALA A 105 13.97 7.57 -11.21
N LYS A 106 13.82 6.66 -10.22
CA LYS A 106 13.30 5.31 -10.46
C LYS A 106 11.84 5.34 -10.86
N TRP A 107 11.04 6.20 -10.21
CA TRP A 107 9.64 6.39 -10.57
C TRP A 107 9.47 6.94 -11.99
N ARG A 108 10.28 7.93 -12.37
CA ARG A 108 10.27 8.47 -13.75
C ARG A 108 10.60 7.41 -14.80
N ALA A 109 11.48 6.46 -14.47
CA ALA A 109 11.77 5.35 -15.37
C ALA A 109 10.56 4.41 -15.52
N VAL A 110 9.82 4.15 -14.44
CA VAL A 110 8.57 3.39 -14.47
C VAL A 110 7.50 4.12 -15.28
N ASP A 111 7.31 5.43 -15.06
CA ASP A 111 6.37 6.26 -15.79
C ASP A 111 6.66 6.26 -17.30
N SER A 112 7.93 6.41 -17.68
CA SER A 112 8.36 6.37 -19.08
C SER A 112 8.12 5.01 -19.75
N ALA A 113 8.24 3.92 -19.00
CA ALA A 113 7.96 2.56 -19.48
C ALA A 113 6.46 2.27 -19.57
N ALA A 114 5.65 2.89 -18.70
CA ALA A 114 4.24 2.62 -18.49
C ALA A 114 3.32 3.25 -19.56
N ASN A 115 3.82 4.04 -20.50
CA ASN A 115 3.00 4.79 -21.45
C ASN A 115 1.92 3.97 -22.22
N VAL A 116 2.06 2.64 -22.28
CA VAL A 116 1.09 1.74 -22.90
C VAL A 116 0.15 1.10 -21.87
N GLU A 117 0.56 1.01 -20.61
CA GLU A 117 -0.08 0.18 -19.57
C GLU A 117 -0.88 0.98 -18.53
N LEU A 118 -0.90 2.30 -18.64
CA LEU A 118 -1.57 3.18 -17.65
C LEU A 118 -3.08 2.92 -17.47
N ASN A 119 -3.73 2.27 -18.41
CA ASN A 119 -5.15 1.89 -18.31
C ASN A 119 -5.36 0.49 -17.71
N THR A 120 -4.29 -0.20 -17.35
CA THR A 120 -4.33 -1.53 -16.73
C THR A 120 -4.26 -1.45 -15.21
N ARG A 121 -4.41 -2.59 -14.58
CA ARG A 121 -4.17 -2.84 -13.17
C ARG A 121 -3.07 -3.87 -12.96
N ASP A 122 -2.21 -4.02 -13.97
CA ASP A 122 -1.08 -4.94 -13.88
C ASP A 122 -0.21 -4.54 -12.67
N PRO A 123 0.06 -5.46 -11.75
CA PRO A 123 0.80 -5.12 -10.55
C PRO A 123 2.21 -4.63 -10.84
N LEU A 124 2.64 -3.59 -10.12
CA LEU A 124 4.01 -3.12 -10.11
C LEU A 124 4.79 -3.87 -9.02
N VAL A 125 5.70 -4.75 -9.41
CA VAL A 125 6.54 -5.50 -8.48
C VAL A 125 7.69 -4.63 -8.01
N VAL A 126 7.78 -4.48 -6.68
CA VAL A 126 8.82 -3.76 -5.95
C VAL A 126 9.78 -4.75 -5.33
N GLN A 127 11.08 -4.56 -5.55
CA GLN A 127 12.17 -5.35 -4.97
C GLN A 127 12.85 -4.60 -3.82
N PRO A 128 13.69 -5.24 -2.99
CA PRO A 128 14.34 -4.59 -1.85
C PRO A 128 15.11 -3.31 -2.19
N ALA A 129 15.74 -3.26 -3.37
CA ALA A 129 16.46 -2.07 -3.85
C ALA A 129 15.53 -0.85 -4.14
N ASP A 130 14.22 -1.07 -4.15
CA ASP A 130 13.21 -0.08 -4.51
C ASP A 130 12.30 0.33 -3.34
N HIS A 131 12.53 -0.21 -2.12
CA HIS A 131 11.69 0.05 -0.96
C HIS A 131 11.58 1.55 -0.63
N HIS A 132 12.64 2.32 -0.86
CA HIS A 132 12.63 3.75 -0.67
C HIS A 132 11.69 4.46 -1.67
N THR A 133 11.69 4.01 -2.94
CA THR A 133 10.73 4.52 -3.94
C THR A 133 9.30 4.14 -3.57
N LEU A 134 9.08 2.95 -3.01
CA LEU A 134 7.76 2.55 -2.50
C LEU A 134 7.30 3.48 -1.37
N ARG A 135 8.17 3.81 -0.41
CA ARG A 135 7.85 4.78 0.65
C ARG A 135 7.44 6.13 0.06
N ASP A 136 8.21 6.64 -0.89
CA ASP A 136 7.91 7.92 -1.53
C ASP A 136 6.56 7.88 -2.28
N LEU A 137 6.25 6.77 -2.95
CA LEU A 137 4.96 6.56 -3.60
C LEU A 137 3.80 6.57 -2.59
N VAL A 138 3.94 5.84 -1.47
CA VAL A 138 2.92 5.83 -0.41
C VAL A 138 2.72 7.25 0.15
N ALA A 139 3.80 7.97 0.45
CA ALA A 139 3.72 9.35 0.92
C ALA A 139 2.99 10.26 -0.09
N ALA A 140 3.30 10.11 -1.38
CA ALA A 140 2.67 10.88 -2.44
C ALA A 140 1.17 10.56 -2.59
N VAL A 141 0.78 9.29 -2.54
CA VAL A 141 -0.64 8.86 -2.56
C VAL A 141 -1.41 9.47 -1.39
N LEU A 142 -0.88 9.32 -0.18
CA LEU A 142 -1.51 9.85 1.04
C LEU A 142 -1.64 11.37 1.03
N LYS A 143 -0.71 12.08 0.39
CA LYS A 143 -0.64 13.54 0.40
C LYS A 143 -1.40 14.20 -0.76
N HIS A 144 -1.29 13.63 -1.94
CA HIS A 144 -1.76 14.27 -3.19
C HIS A 144 -3.00 13.58 -3.78
N GLY A 145 -3.30 12.35 -3.37
CA GLY A 145 -4.52 11.68 -3.76
C GLY A 145 -5.76 12.41 -3.22
N THR A 146 -6.78 12.55 -4.05
CA THR A 146 -8.03 13.26 -3.70
C THR A 146 -9.28 12.40 -3.91
N HIS A 147 -9.13 11.24 -4.55
CA HIS A 147 -10.24 10.33 -4.86
C HIS A 147 -9.86 8.89 -4.47
N PRO A 148 -10.79 8.05 -3.99
CA PRO A 148 -10.48 6.66 -3.61
C PRO A 148 -9.73 5.85 -4.68
N THR A 149 -9.99 6.10 -5.97
CA THR A 149 -9.31 5.43 -7.08
C THR A 149 -7.82 5.79 -7.22
N HIS A 150 -7.33 6.80 -6.50
CA HIS A 150 -5.90 7.13 -6.41
C HIS A 150 -5.16 6.27 -5.37
N GLY A 151 -5.89 5.46 -4.60
CA GLY A 151 -5.33 4.55 -3.61
C GLY A 151 -4.53 3.41 -4.24
N ILE A 152 -3.68 2.80 -3.42
CA ILE A 152 -2.90 1.62 -3.78
C ILE A 152 -3.01 0.57 -2.68
N ALA A 153 -2.99 -0.69 -3.10
CA ALA A 153 -2.80 -1.83 -2.21
C ALA A 153 -1.42 -2.47 -2.47
N MET A 154 -0.78 -2.91 -1.43
CA MET A 154 0.52 -3.56 -1.45
C MET A 154 0.38 -4.95 -0.84
N ALA A 155 0.60 -5.99 -1.64
CA ALA A 155 0.50 -7.38 -1.20
C ALA A 155 1.86 -8.05 -1.32
N ALA A 156 2.31 -8.72 -0.27
CA ALA A 156 3.58 -9.42 -0.28
C ALA A 156 3.43 -10.84 -0.84
N MET A 157 4.30 -11.23 -1.76
CA MET A 157 4.35 -12.60 -2.23
C MET A 157 4.89 -13.52 -1.12
N GLY A 158 4.15 -14.57 -0.80
CA GLY A 158 4.55 -15.59 0.18
C GLY A 158 4.38 -15.21 1.66
N THR A 159 3.92 -13.99 1.98
CA THR A 159 3.60 -13.57 3.34
C THR A 159 2.16 -13.07 3.37
N PRO A 160 1.30 -13.56 4.27
CA PRO A 160 -0.10 -13.16 4.32
C PRO A 160 -0.23 -11.76 4.96
N ILE A 161 0.13 -10.75 4.18
CA ILE A 161 -0.01 -9.34 4.53
C ILE A 161 -0.44 -8.54 3.31
N VAL A 162 -1.43 -7.68 3.51
CA VAL A 162 -1.86 -6.66 2.56
C VAL A 162 -1.87 -5.32 3.27
N ILE A 163 -1.35 -4.30 2.62
CA ILE A 163 -1.34 -2.92 3.13
C ILE A 163 -2.10 -2.06 2.11
N GLU A 164 -3.15 -1.40 2.55
CA GLU A 164 -3.93 -0.48 1.72
C GLU A 164 -3.63 0.96 2.15
N ALA A 165 -3.22 1.81 1.20
CA ALA A 165 -2.98 3.23 1.43
C ALA A 165 -3.98 4.06 0.62
N MET A 166 -4.81 4.83 1.32
CA MET A 166 -5.92 5.58 0.74
C MET A 166 -5.71 7.09 0.83
N PRO A 167 -6.15 7.84 -0.19
CA PRO A 167 -5.94 9.30 -0.29
C PRO A 167 -6.49 10.11 0.89
N ALA A 168 -7.53 9.62 1.55
CA ALA A 168 -8.09 10.28 2.74
C ALA A 168 -7.11 10.38 3.92
N GLY A 169 -5.92 9.79 3.79
CA GLY A 169 -4.96 9.66 4.88
C GLY A 169 -5.30 8.46 5.76
N GLU A 170 -5.70 7.38 5.15
CA GLU A 170 -5.98 6.11 5.81
C GLU A 170 -4.99 5.05 5.34
N LEU A 171 -4.50 4.26 6.30
CA LEU A 171 -3.64 3.12 6.07
C LEU A 171 -4.22 1.93 6.83
N ALA A 172 -4.53 0.85 6.12
CA ALA A 172 -4.98 -0.39 6.72
C ALA A 172 -3.96 -1.50 6.44
N VAL A 173 -3.55 -2.23 7.48
CA VAL A 173 -2.67 -3.38 7.38
C VAL A 173 -3.43 -4.63 7.77
N TYR A 174 -3.74 -5.43 6.77
CA TYR A 174 -4.38 -6.74 6.95
C TYR A 174 -3.29 -7.78 7.18
N ALA A 175 -3.29 -8.40 8.34
CA ALA A 175 -2.36 -9.43 8.75
C ALA A 175 -3.07 -10.78 8.86
N GLY A 176 -2.68 -11.76 8.09
CA GLY A 176 -3.29 -13.10 8.11
C GLY A 176 -2.89 -13.96 9.31
N LYS A 177 -2.03 -13.43 10.20
CA LYS A 177 -1.59 -14.12 11.43
C LYS A 177 -1.42 -13.12 12.55
N ALA A 178 -1.78 -13.50 13.77
CA ALA A 178 -1.62 -12.67 14.98
C ALA A 178 -0.17 -12.23 15.22
N SER A 179 0.82 -13.06 14.88
CA SER A 179 2.24 -12.71 15.00
C SER A 179 2.65 -11.56 14.06
N ILE A 180 2.08 -11.51 12.86
CA ILE A 180 2.29 -10.41 11.89
C ILE A 180 1.65 -9.14 12.44
N ALA A 181 0.41 -9.22 12.92
CA ALA A 181 -0.30 -8.08 13.52
C ALA A 181 0.46 -7.51 14.74
N ALA A 182 0.98 -8.38 15.60
CA ALA A 182 1.78 -7.97 16.76
C ALA A 182 3.06 -7.22 16.34
N GLU A 183 3.77 -7.70 15.30
CA GLU A 183 4.96 -7.01 14.78
C GLU A 183 4.59 -5.67 14.15
N VAL A 184 3.49 -5.59 13.40
CA VAL A 184 3.00 -4.32 12.84
C VAL A 184 2.70 -3.30 13.95
N ARG A 185 2.02 -3.72 15.03
CA ARG A 185 1.76 -2.84 16.18
C ARG A 185 3.04 -2.38 16.86
N HIS A 186 4.01 -3.28 17.04
CA HIS A 186 5.31 -2.92 17.59
C HIS A 186 6.04 -1.87 16.75
N LEU A 187 6.03 -2.02 15.41
CA LEU A 187 6.60 -1.03 14.51
C LEU A 187 5.83 0.30 14.54
N LEU A 188 4.51 0.24 14.65
CA LEU A 188 3.65 1.41 14.79
C LEU A 188 3.99 2.20 16.07
N ASP A 189 4.17 1.52 17.20
CA ASP A 189 4.60 2.14 18.46
C ASP A 189 5.96 2.81 18.32
N GLN A 190 6.93 2.16 17.66
CA GLN A 190 8.25 2.74 17.42
C GLN A 190 8.20 4.00 16.54
N VAL A 191 7.32 4.04 15.54
CA VAL A 191 7.12 5.22 14.69
C VAL A 191 6.42 6.33 15.47
N ASN A 192 5.45 5.99 16.30
CA ASN A 192 4.71 6.95 17.11
C ASN A 192 5.54 7.60 18.23
N LEU A 193 6.45 6.85 18.86
CA LEU A 193 7.31 7.33 19.95
C LEU A 193 8.44 8.29 19.50
N LYS A 194 8.76 8.34 18.23
CA LYS A 194 9.74 9.29 17.68
C LYS A 194 9.17 10.70 17.49
N ARG A 195 8.64 11.26 18.59
CA ARG A 195 8.20 12.68 18.62
C ARG A 195 9.36 13.64 18.65
#